data_ca18afbfac5e29aac81709bbea26514c
#
_entry.id   ca18afbfac5e29aac81709bbea26514c
#
_cell.length_a   1.000
_cell.length_b   1.000
_cell.length_c   1.000
_cell.angle_alpha   90.00
_cell.angle_beta   90.00
_cell.angle_gamma   90.00
#
_symmetry.space_group_name_H-M   'P 1'
#
loop_
_entity.id
_entity.type
_entity.pdbx_description
1 polymer ?
#
loop_
_entity_poly.entity_id
_entity_poly.type
_entity_poly.pdbx_seq_one_letter_code
_entity_poly.pdbx_strand_id
1 'polypeptide(L)'
;VKLNKRGRMLVASYEAIRFQKLDLFAVTLRQIGAYIQKMHLQDAVDVLVNGDGNNNAAETLTIGTSPLSGTKGTLTYAQLVEFWSQFEPYTMNALLASGDAMVKMLKLTELQNPLTGLNFQGTGKLSAPMGAELLRAACVPSGKLIGLDRRYALEMVQAGEVSVEYDKLIDRQLERAAITSISGFGKIMPEAAKVLVI
;
A
#
# COMPACT_ATOMS: atom_id res chain seq x y z
N VAL A 1 -12.00 14.83 -5.13
CA VAL A 1 -11.20 13.61 -5.34
C VAL A 1 -11.07 13.35 -6.83
N LYS A 2 -9.85 13.18 -7.33
CA LYS A 2 -9.59 12.82 -8.73
C LYS A 2 -9.79 11.31 -8.91
N LEU A 3 -10.66 10.93 -9.86
CA LEU A 3 -10.89 9.54 -10.21
C LEU A 3 -9.97 9.13 -11.37
N ASN A 4 -9.29 8.03 -11.20
CA ASN A 4 -8.42 7.43 -12.21
C ASN A 4 -9.07 6.16 -12.76
N LYS A 5 -9.18 6.05 -14.10
CA LYS A 5 -9.58 4.82 -14.75
C LYS A 5 -8.36 3.93 -14.93
N ARG A 6 -8.40 2.73 -14.37
CA ARG A 6 -7.39 1.70 -14.49
C ARG A 6 -7.98 0.49 -15.19
N GLY A 7 -7.29 -0.05 -16.17
CA GLY A 7 -7.78 -1.24 -16.85
C GLY A 7 -6.77 -1.81 -17.83
N ARG A 8 -7.01 -3.04 -18.21
CA ARG A 8 -6.26 -3.74 -19.27
C ARG A 8 -7.21 -4.62 -20.08
N MET A 9 -6.86 -4.82 -21.32
CA MET A 9 -7.57 -5.69 -22.25
C MET A 9 -6.69 -6.89 -22.60
N LEU A 10 -7.28 -8.06 -22.51
CA LEU A 10 -6.71 -9.31 -23.03
C LEU A 10 -7.36 -9.60 -24.37
N VAL A 11 -6.54 -9.98 -25.35
CA VAL A 11 -6.99 -10.41 -26.68
C VAL A 11 -6.37 -11.77 -26.97
N ALA A 12 -7.19 -12.72 -27.36
CA ALA A 12 -6.73 -14.06 -27.73
C ALA A 12 -7.48 -14.56 -28.97
N SER A 13 -6.83 -15.39 -29.78
CA SER A 13 -7.48 -16.06 -30.91
C SER A 13 -8.38 -17.20 -30.43
N TYR A 14 -9.43 -17.52 -31.18
CA TYR A 14 -10.31 -18.66 -30.86
C TYR A 14 -9.52 -19.97 -30.77
N GLU A 15 -8.52 -20.14 -31.60
CA GLU A 15 -7.67 -21.32 -31.61
C GLU A 15 -6.82 -21.40 -30.32
N ALA A 16 -6.26 -20.28 -29.88
CA ALA A 16 -5.50 -20.23 -28.63
C ALA A 16 -6.35 -20.60 -27.42
N ILE A 17 -7.61 -20.14 -27.37
CA ILE A 17 -8.52 -20.47 -26.28
C ILE A 17 -8.98 -21.94 -26.37
N ARG A 18 -9.27 -22.43 -27.58
CA ARG A 18 -9.86 -23.75 -27.79
C ARG A 18 -8.88 -24.91 -27.64
N PHE A 19 -7.61 -24.71 -27.99
CA PHE A 19 -6.60 -25.78 -28.02
C PHE A 19 -5.62 -25.73 -26.84
N GLN A 20 -5.73 -24.79 -25.94
CA GLN A 20 -4.88 -24.73 -24.75
C GLN A 20 -5.35 -25.76 -23.71
N LYS A 21 -4.40 -26.58 -23.24
CA LYS A 21 -4.65 -27.55 -22.15
C LYS A 21 -4.82 -26.89 -20.77
N LEU A 22 -4.39 -25.64 -20.61
CA LEU A 22 -4.50 -24.84 -19.40
C LEU A 22 -5.37 -23.63 -19.73
N ASP A 23 -6.22 -23.25 -18.79
CA ASP A 23 -7.04 -22.04 -18.92
C ASP A 23 -6.16 -20.78 -18.68
N LEU A 24 -5.25 -20.55 -19.64
CA LEU A 24 -4.36 -19.38 -19.60
C LEU A 24 -5.12 -18.07 -19.66
N PHE A 25 -6.32 -18.07 -20.24
CA PHE A 25 -7.17 -16.92 -20.32
C PHE A 25 -7.62 -16.48 -18.92
N ALA A 26 -8.14 -17.41 -18.10
CA ALA A 26 -8.55 -17.13 -16.73
C ALA A 26 -7.35 -16.75 -15.84
N VAL A 27 -6.20 -17.42 -16.02
CA VAL A 27 -4.97 -17.07 -15.28
C VAL A 27 -4.53 -15.63 -15.59
N THR A 28 -4.55 -15.25 -16.86
CA THR A 28 -4.16 -13.89 -17.29
C THR A 28 -5.15 -12.85 -16.79
N LEU A 29 -6.46 -13.14 -16.77
CA LEU A 29 -7.46 -12.23 -16.18
C LEU A 29 -7.20 -12.00 -14.68
N ARG A 30 -6.84 -13.05 -13.93
CA ARG A 30 -6.46 -12.91 -12.51
C ARG A 30 -5.21 -12.04 -12.35
N GLN A 31 -4.22 -12.19 -13.23
CA GLN A 31 -3.02 -11.35 -13.21
C GLN A 31 -3.35 -9.88 -13.50
N ILE A 32 -4.29 -9.60 -14.41
CA ILE A 32 -4.78 -8.25 -14.68
C ILE A 32 -5.45 -7.67 -13.42
N GLY A 33 -6.30 -8.46 -12.74
CA GLY A 33 -6.93 -8.04 -11.48
C GLY A 33 -5.89 -7.69 -10.41
N ALA A 34 -4.88 -8.54 -10.22
CA ALA A 34 -3.78 -8.29 -9.28
C ALA A 34 -2.98 -7.03 -9.65
N TYR A 35 -2.76 -6.78 -10.94
CA TYR A 35 -2.12 -5.56 -11.41
C TYR A 35 -2.94 -4.31 -11.07
N ILE A 36 -4.25 -4.33 -11.28
CA ILE A 36 -5.14 -3.21 -10.95
C ILE A 36 -5.09 -2.93 -9.44
N GLN A 37 -5.15 -3.96 -8.60
CA GLN A 37 -5.03 -3.81 -7.14
C GLN A 37 -3.69 -3.17 -6.74
N LYS A 38 -2.60 -3.59 -7.38
CA LYS A 38 -1.27 -2.99 -7.15
C LYS A 38 -1.26 -1.50 -7.52
N MET A 39 -1.91 -1.12 -8.63
CA MET A 39 -2.00 0.28 -9.04
C MET A 39 -2.86 1.10 -8.07
N HIS A 40 -3.96 0.54 -7.56
CA HIS A 40 -4.76 1.21 -6.52
C HIS A 40 -3.95 1.43 -5.24
N LEU A 41 -3.17 0.43 -4.80
CA LEU A 41 -2.30 0.59 -3.63
C LEU A 41 -1.24 1.68 -3.86
N GLN A 42 -0.69 1.75 -5.07
CA GLN A 42 0.29 2.79 -5.41
C GLN A 42 -0.35 4.18 -5.40
N ASP A 43 -1.54 4.34 -5.99
CA ASP A 43 -2.30 5.60 -5.98
C ASP A 43 -2.65 6.00 -4.53
N ALA A 44 -3.05 5.05 -3.68
CA ALA A 44 -3.35 5.29 -2.26
C ALA A 44 -2.12 5.78 -1.49
N VAL A 45 -0.97 5.14 -1.66
CA VAL A 45 0.29 5.55 -1.00
C VAL A 45 0.76 6.90 -1.52
N ASP A 46 0.60 7.18 -2.81
CA ASP A 46 0.95 8.49 -3.38
C ASP A 46 0.10 9.61 -2.75
N VAL A 47 -1.21 9.40 -2.62
CA VAL A 47 -2.10 10.36 -1.95
C VAL A 47 -1.78 10.49 -0.46
N LEU A 48 -1.43 9.40 0.24
CA LEU A 48 -1.02 9.47 1.64
C LEU A 48 0.23 10.34 1.83
N VAL A 49 1.21 10.21 0.94
CA VAL A 49 2.50 10.93 1.06
C VAL A 49 2.40 12.35 0.50
N ASN A 50 1.91 12.49 -0.72
CA ASN A 50 1.96 13.74 -1.48
C ASN A 50 0.66 14.56 -1.40
N GLY A 51 -0.40 13.96 -0.85
CA GLY A 51 -1.73 14.58 -0.79
C GLY A 51 -2.55 14.36 -2.06
N ASP A 52 -3.80 14.81 -2.02
CA ASP A 52 -4.78 14.69 -3.11
C ASP A 52 -4.87 15.93 -4.01
N GLY A 53 -3.94 16.87 -3.87
CA GLY A 53 -3.90 18.14 -4.61
C GLY A 53 -4.48 19.35 -3.85
N ASN A 54 -4.99 19.14 -2.62
CA ASN A 54 -5.54 20.21 -1.77
C ASN A 54 -4.55 20.72 -0.72
N ASN A 55 -3.25 20.66 -1.01
CA ASN A 55 -2.17 21.07 -0.10
C ASN A 55 -2.19 20.33 1.25
N ASN A 56 -2.56 19.05 1.21
CA ASN A 56 -2.73 18.17 2.36
C ASN A 56 -1.72 17.00 2.36
N ALA A 57 -0.50 17.22 1.87
CA ALA A 57 0.59 16.25 1.97
C ALA A 57 0.81 15.81 3.42
N ALA A 58 1.27 14.58 3.64
CA ALA A 58 1.59 14.12 4.98
C ALA A 58 2.78 14.90 5.56
N GLU A 59 2.71 15.19 6.84
CA GLU A 59 3.86 15.72 7.57
C GLU A 59 5.01 14.72 7.49
N THR A 60 6.17 15.20 7.10
CA THR A 60 7.37 14.38 6.98
C THR A 60 8.32 14.67 8.14
N LEU A 61 8.51 13.67 8.97
CA LEU A 61 9.42 13.69 10.11
C LEU A 61 10.71 12.97 9.74
N THR A 62 11.85 13.61 9.93
CA THR A 62 13.16 13.03 9.59
C THR A 62 13.95 12.74 10.87
N ILE A 63 14.54 11.55 10.96
CA ILE A 63 15.40 11.18 12.08
C ILE A 63 16.59 12.15 12.14
N GLY A 64 16.90 12.65 13.35
CA GLY A 64 17.95 13.64 13.55
C GLY A 64 17.50 15.09 13.33
N THR A 65 16.21 15.32 13.13
CA THR A 65 15.59 16.67 13.06
C THR A 65 14.43 16.72 14.04
N SER A 66 14.35 17.79 14.85
CA SER A 66 13.23 17.96 15.80
C SER A 66 11.88 17.75 15.07
N PRO A 67 10.90 17.00 15.66
CA PRO A 67 10.91 16.48 17.03
C PRO A 67 11.61 15.12 17.22
N LEU A 68 12.17 14.51 16.18
CA LEU A 68 12.79 13.19 16.28
C LEU A 68 14.31 13.30 16.56
N SER A 69 14.73 12.62 17.60
CA SER A 69 16.15 12.53 18.00
C SER A 69 16.92 11.49 17.17
N GLY A 70 18.24 11.48 17.28
CA GLY A 70 19.10 10.42 16.78
C GLY A 70 19.93 10.77 15.54
N THR A 71 20.50 9.74 14.91
CA THR A 71 21.39 9.88 13.75
C THR A 71 20.65 9.44 12.48
N LYS A 72 20.65 10.29 11.47
CA LYS A 72 20.07 10.01 10.15
C LYS A 72 20.61 8.69 9.58
N GLY A 73 19.74 7.88 9.03
CA GLY A 73 20.08 6.57 8.46
C GLY A 73 19.99 5.41 9.44
N THR A 74 19.92 5.68 10.75
CA THR A 74 19.81 4.67 11.81
C THR A 74 18.43 4.71 12.42
N LEU A 75 17.74 3.57 12.48
CA LEU A 75 16.45 3.43 13.13
C LEU A 75 16.64 2.76 14.48
N THR A 76 16.09 3.35 15.53
CA THR A 76 16.07 2.79 16.89
C THR A 76 14.65 2.69 17.41
N TYR A 77 14.43 1.88 18.44
CA TYR A 77 13.12 1.76 19.08
C TYR A 77 12.64 3.08 19.68
N ALA A 78 13.53 3.87 20.27
CA ALA A 78 13.20 5.18 20.83
C ALA A 78 12.58 6.11 19.77
N GLN A 79 13.13 6.13 18.56
CA GLN A 79 12.61 6.94 17.44
C GLN A 79 11.23 6.48 16.97
N LEU A 80 10.93 5.18 17.04
CA LEU A 80 9.58 4.68 16.76
C LEU A 80 8.58 5.13 17.82
N VAL A 81 8.98 5.18 19.10
CA VAL A 81 8.16 5.70 20.19
C VAL A 81 7.94 7.22 20.04
N GLU A 82 9.00 7.97 19.71
CA GLU A 82 8.90 9.40 19.41
C GLU A 82 7.96 9.65 18.23
N PHE A 83 8.09 8.86 17.15
CA PHE A 83 7.21 8.96 16.00
C PHE A 83 5.74 8.66 16.35
N TRP A 84 5.51 7.62 17.15
CA TRP A 84 4.16 7.28 17.61
C TRP A 84 3.53 8.40 18.44
N SER A 85 4.29 9.07 19.28
CA SER A 85 3.79 10.17 20.14
C SER A 85 3.32 11.39 19.33
N GLN A 86 3.74 11.50 18.06
CA GLN A 86 3.32 12.62 17.20
C GLN A 86 1.91 12.46 16.62
N PHE A 87 1.23 11.32 16.88
CA PHE A 87 -0.10 11.06 16.30
C PHE A 87 -1.26 11.61 17.10
N GLU A 88 -1.05 12.20 18.26
CA GLU A 88 -2.15 12.78 19.03
C GLU A 88 -2.83 13.93 18.27
N PRO A 89 -4.19 13.97 18.17
CA PRO A 89 -5.21 13.16 18.86
C PRO A 89 -5.58 11.82 18.20
N TYR A 90 -4.95 11.46 17.10
CA TYR A 90 -5.21 10.20 16.37
C TYR A 90 -4.41 9.04 16.97
N THR A 91 -4.77 7.82 16.57
CA THR A 91 -4.09 6.60 17.02
C THR A 91 -3.41 5.93 15.85
N MET A 92 -2.09 5.80 15.86
CA MET A 92 -1.39 5.02 14.84
C MET A 92 -1.76 3.54 14.97
N ASN A 93 -2.61 3.04 14.07
CA ASN A 93 -3.06 1.64 14.05
C ASN A 93 -2.52 0.85 12.86
N ALA A 94 -1.84 1.50 11.93
CA ALA A 94 -1.12 0.87 10.84
C ALA A 94 0.21 1.57 10.56
N LEU A 95 1.20 0.77 10.20
CA LEU A 95 2.52 1.23 9.82
C LEU A 95 2.92 0.56 8.51
N LEU A 96 3.00 1.34 7.42
CA LEU A 96 3.45 0.86 6.12
C LEU A 96 4.97 1.07 6.03
N ALA A 97 5.68 0.01 5.64
CA ALA A 97 7.13 0.04 5.53
C ALA A 97 7.60 -0.26 4.11
N SER A 98 8.61 0.47 3.64
CA SER A 98 9.41 0.04 2.49
C SER A 98 10.19 -1.24 2.82
N GLY A 99 10.65 -1.97 1.81
CA GLY A 99 11.35 -3.24 2.03
C GLY A 99 12.62 -3.11 2.88
N ASP A 100 13.41 -2.05 2.67
CA ASP A 100 14.62 -1.74 3.41
C ASP A 100 14.33 -1.23 4.83
N ALA A 101 13.32 -0.39 5.00
CA ALA A 101 12.87 0.06 6.31
C ALA A 101 12.32 -1.11 7.15
N MET A 102 11.58 -2.04 6.52
CA MET A 102 11.11 -3.26 7.16
C MET A 102 12.28 -4.11 7.71
N VAL A 103 13.34 -4.28 6.91
CA VAL A 103 14.53 -5.01 7.36
C VAL A 103 15.22 -4.31 8.54
N LYS A 104 15.31 -2.98 8.51
CA LYS A 104 15.86 -2.21 9.65
C LYS A 104 15.02 -2.40 10.91
N MET A 105 13.69 -2.37 10.80
CA MET A 105 12.79 -2.63 11.94
C MET A 105 12.96 -4.03 12.50
N LEU A 106 12.98 -5.07 11.66
CA LEU A 106 13.12 -6.46 12.10
C LEU A 106 14.45 -6.77 12.74
N LYS A 107 15.47 -5.94 12.52
CA LYS A 107 16.80 -6.04 13.16
C LYS A 107 16.87 -5.40 14.56
N LEU A 108 15.84 -4.67 14.97
CA LEU A 108 15.80 -4.08 16.31
C LEU A 108 15.72 -5.19 17.36
N THR A 109 16.60 -5.15 18.35
CA THR A 109 16.69 -6.16 19.42
C THR A 109 15.40 -6.27 20.21
N GLU A 110 14.71 -5.15 20.41
CA GLU A 110 13.43 -5.06 21.11
C GLU A 110 12.31 -5.81 20.39
N LEU A 111 12.36 -5.85 19.04
CA LEU A 111 11.37 -6.59 18.23
C LEU A 111 11.74 -8.06 18.03
N GLN A 112 12.98 -8.44 18.30
CA GLN A 112 13.45 -9.82 18.19
C GLN A 112 13.22 -10.64 19.46
N ASN A 113 13.01 -9.99 20.60
CA ASN A 113 12.90 -10.67 21.89
C ASN A 113 11.46 -11.26 22.06
N PRO A 114 11.32 -12.61 22.09
CA PRO A 114 9.99 -13.24 22.23
C PRO A 114 9.33 -12.96 23.60
N LEU A 115 10.10 -12.58 24.61
CA LEU A 115 9.59 -12.24 25.96
C LEU A 115 8.79 -10.93 25.99
N THR A 116 8.92 -10.08 24.97
CA THR A 116 8.15 -8.84 24.86
C THR A 116 6.76 -9.04 24.26
N GLY A 117 6.33 -10.27 23.98
CA GLY A 117 5.03 -10.59 23.42
C GLY A 117 4.92 -10.40 21.88
N LEU A 118 5.99 -9.97 21.23
CA LEU A 118 6.05 -9.76 19.77
C LEU A 118 6.58 -11.04 19.10
N ASN A 119 5.72 -12.05 18.94
CA ASN A 119 6.12 -13.35 18.41
C ASN A 119 6.01 -13.40 16.88
N PHE A 120 6.92 -12.69 16.17
CA PHE A 120 7.01 -12.77 14.71
C PHE A 120 7.44 -14.18 14.24
N GLN A 121 8.34 -14.83 14.96
CA GLN A 121 8.85 -16.17 14.59
C GLN A 121 7.77 -17.23 14.58
N GLY A 122 6.77 -17.13 15.48
CA GLY A 122 5.69 -18.09 15.58
C GLY A 122 4.49 -17.80 14.68
N THR A 123 4.19 -16.54 14.42
CA THR A 123 2.95 -16.14 13.71
C THR A 123 3.18 -15.60 12.31
N GLY A 124 4.40 -15.21 11.97
CA GLY A 124 4.72 -14.50 10.71
C GLY A 124 4.05 -13.12 10.58
N LYS A 125 3.33 -12.68 11.61
CA LYS A 125 2.71 -11.36 11.70
C LYS A 125 3.43 -10.55 12.76
N LEU A 126 3.80 -9.35 12.44
CA LEU A 126 4.34 -8.41 13.39
C LEU A 126 3.25 -7.40 13.76
N SER A 127 2.77 -7.47 15.00
CA SER A 127 2.16 -6.29 15.60
C SER A 127 3.29 -5.34 15.93
N ALA A 128 3.31 -4.15 15.37
CA ALA A 128 4.27 -3.15 15.78
C ALA A 128 4.03 -2.82 17.27
N PRO A 129 5.07 -2.43 18.00
CA PRO A 129 4.87 -1.88 19.32
C PRO A 129 3.81 -0.79 19.23
N MET A 130 2.99 -0.62 20.27
CA MET A 130 1.94 0.39 20.35
C MET A 130 0.63 0.04 19.57
N GLY A 131 0.41 -1.25 19.26
CA GLY A 131 -0.84 -1.74 18.68
C GLY A 131 -1.04 -1.49 17.19
N ALA A 132 -0.02 -0.99 16.48
CA ALA A 132 -0.08 -0.82 15.04
C ALA A 132 0.17 -2.14 14.31
N GLU A 133 -0.48 -2.36 13.19
CA GLU A 133 -0.18 -3.47 12.28
C GLU A 133 0.93 -3.05 11.31
N LEU A 134 2.01 -3.82 11.26
CA LEU A 134 3.11 -3.56 10.34
C LEU A 134 2.88 -4.25 9.00
N LEU A 135 2.82 -3.46 7.94
CA LEU A 135 2.55 -3.91 6.59
C LEU A 135 3.72 -3.52 5.66
N ARG A 136 4.25 -4.50 4.95
CA ARG A 136 5.23 -4.24 3.89
C ARG A 136 4.51 -3.82 2.61
N ALA A 137 4.83 -2.65 2.07
CA ALA A 137 4.31 -2.18 0.80
C ALA A 137 5.45 -1.76 -0.13
N ALA A 138 5.55 -2.43 -1.30
CA ALA A 138 6.59 -2.15 -2.27
C ALA A 138 6.48 -0.75 -2.93
N CYS A 139 5.32 -0.11 -2.82
CA CYS A 139 5.07 1.23 -3.32
C CYS A 139 5.52 2.35 -2.36
N VAL A 140 5.86 2.01 -1.12
CA VAL A 140 6.45 2.98 -0.18
C VAL A 140 7.88 3.28 -0.62
N PRO A 141 8.26 4.57 -0.77
CA PRO A 141 9.62 4.94 -1.15
C PRO A 141 10.67 4.40 -0.17
N SER A 142 11.86 4.08 -0.68
CA SER A 142 12.97 3.53 0.10
C SER A 142 13.34 4.47 1.28
N GLY A 143 13.66 3.88 2.43
CA GLY A 143 14.00 4.61 3.65
C GLY A 143 12.82 5.31 4.33
N LYS A 144 11.58 5.03 3.93
CA LYS A 144 10.39 5.65 4.52
C LYS A 144 9.50 4.63 5.22
N LEU A 145 8.90 5.10 6.31
CA LEU A 145 7.78 4.48 7.01
C LEU A 145 6.60 5.44 6.97
N ILE A 146 5.39 4.92 6.79
CA ILE A 146 4.16 5.72 6.82
C ILE A 146 3.30 5.18 7.96
N GLY A 147 3.17 5.98 9.01
CA GLY A 147 2.20 5.72 10.09
C GLY A 147 0.86 6.34 9.74
N LEU A 148 -0.22 5.64 10.04
CA LEU A 148 -1.56 6.17 9.80
C LEU A 148 -2.62 5.62 10.75
N ASP A 149 -3.67 6.41 10.96
CA ASP A 149 -4.93 5.94 11.51
C ASP A 149 -5.87 5.60 10.36
N ARG A 150 -6.15 4.30 10.16
CA ARG A 150 -6.98 3.78 9.05
C ARG A 150 -8.39 4.37 9.01
N ARG A 151 -8.89 4.89 10.14
CA ARG A 151 -10.25 5.42 10.25
C ARG A 151 -10.37 6.83 9.67
N TYR A 152 -9.27 7.59 9.68
CA TYR A 152 -9.28 9.03 9.39
C TYR A 152 -8.29 9.48 8.32
N ALA A 153 -7.33 8.62 7.93
CA ALA A 153 -6.27 9.04 7.02
C ALA A 153 -6.72 9.14 5.57
N LEU A 154 -7.44 8.14 5.07
CA LEU A 154 -7.71 7.99 3.64
C LEU A 154 -9.08 7.37 3.40
N GLU A 155 -9.78 7.86 2.39
CA GLU A 155 -11.01 7.29 1.86
C GLU A 155 -10.83 6.89 0.40
N MET A 156 -11.35 5.72 0.03
CA MET A 156 -11.42 5.28 -1.35
C MET A 156 -12.79 5.62 -1.93
N VAL A 157 -12.81 6.41 -2.98
CA VAL A 157 -14.02 6.70 -3.76
C VAL A 157 -13.99 5.88 -5.03
N GLN A 158 -15.03 5.09 -5.26
CA GLN A 158 -15.14 4.21 -6.42
C GLN A 158 -16.38 4.58 -7.25
N ALA A 159 -16.17 4.79 -8.54
CA ALA A 159 -17.26 5.06 -9.47
C ALA A 159 -17.72 3.74 -10.13
N GLY A 160 -18.55 2.99 -9.41
CA GLY A 160 -19.03 1.68 -9.83
C GLY A 160 -18.08 0.52 -9.46
N GLU A 161 -18.55 -0.69 -9.68
CA GLU A 161 -17.78 -1.90 -9.46
C GLU A 161 -16.74 -2.12 -10.56
N VAL A 162 -15.83 -3.07 -10.33
CA VAL A 162 -14.89 -3.52 -11.37
C VAL A 162 -15.70 -4.16 -12.50
N SER A 163 -15.65 -3.58 -13.69
CA SER A 163 -16.36 -4.12 -14.85
C SER A 163 -15.47 -5.07 -15.63
N VAL A 164 -16.06 -6.18 -16.06
CA VAL A 164 -15.42 -7.12 -16.99
C VAL A 164 -16.33 -7.20 -18.22
N GLU A 165 -15.81 -6.71 -19.33
CA GLU A 165 -16.52 -6.70 -20.62
C GLU A 165 -15.90 -7.71 -21.57
N TYR A 166 -16.74 -8.49 -22.23
CA TYR A 166 -16.33 -9.49 -23.22
C TYR A 166 -16.85 -9.11 -24.58
N ASP A 167 -16.02 -9.29 -25.60
CA ASP A 167 -16.40 -9.03 -26.98
C ASP A 167 -15.74 -10.07 -27.90
N LYS A 168 -16.46 -10.44 -28.98
CA LYS A 168 -15.98 -11.38 -29.99
C LYS A 168 -15.88 -10.68 -31.35
N LEU A 169 -14.68 -10.64 -31.88
CA LEU A 169 -14.40 -10.16 -33.22
C LEU A 169 -14.45 -11.32 -34.20
N ILE A 170 -15.61 -11.55 -34.81
CA ILE A 170 -15.86 -12.67 -35.71
C ILE A 170 -15.02 -12.55 -36.99
N ASP A 171 -14.84 -11.32 -37.47
CA ASP A 171 -14.04 -10.99 -38.69
C ASP A 171 -12.55 -11.34 -38.53
N ARG A 172 -12.04 -11.33 -37.28
CA ARG A 172 -10.65 -11.61 -36.95
C ARG A 172 -10.44 -12.90 -36.15
N GLN A 173 -11.52 -13.59 -35.82
CA GLN A 173 -11.54 -14.79 -34.97
C GLN A 173 -10.81 -14.57 -33.61
N LEU A 174 -11.08 -13.42 -32.97
CA LEU A 174 -10.48 -13.04 -31.71
C LEU A 174 -11.57 -12.89 -30.64
N GLU A 175 -11.24 -13.28 -29.41
CA GLU A 175 -11.98 -12.92 -28.22
C GLU A 175 -11.21 -11.85 -27.42
N ARG A 176 -11.96 -10.89 -26.89
CA ARG A 176 -11.41 -9.81 -26.07
C ARG A 176 -12.10 -9.81 -24.72
N ALA A 177 -11.33 -9.59 -23.66
CA ALA A 177 -11.84 -9.32 -22.34
C ALA A 177 -11.17 -8.05 -21.78
N ALA A 178 -11.94 -7.06 -21.43
CA ALA A 178 -11.46 -5.83 -20.83
C ALA A 178 -11.88 -5.80 -19.35
N ILE A 179 -10.93 -5.61 -18.45
CA ILE A 179 -11.18 -5.37 -17.04
C ILE A 179 -10.88 -3.91 -16.76
N THR A 180 -11.86 -3.18 -16.23
CA THR A 180 -11.71 -1.76 -15.88
C THR A 180 -12.21 -1.48 -14.48
N SER A 181 -11.54 -0.55 -13.81
CA SER A 181 -11.92 -0.02 -12.50
C SER A 181 -11.71 1.48 -12.50
N ILE A 182 -12.66 2.21 -11.94
CA ILE A 182 -12.58 3.67 -11.79
C ILE A 182 -12.62 3.98 -10.31
N SER A 183 -11.51 4.45 -9.78
CA SER A 183 -11.39 4.79 -8.37
C SER A 183 -10.47 5.97 -8.15
N GLY A 184 -10.60 6.59 -7.00
CA GLY A 184 -9.73 7.66 -6.54
C GLY A 184 -9.59 7.60 -5.03
N PHE A 185 -8.64 8.32 -4.51
CA PHE A 185 -8.38 8.41 -3.09
C PHE A 185 -8.43 9.86 -2.66
N GLY A 186 -9.11 10.12 -1.56
CA GLY A 186 -9.17 11.41 -0.90
C GLY A 186 -8.59 11.32 0.49
N LYS A 187 -7.84 12.34 0.90
CA LYS A 187 -7.32 12.44 2.26
C LYS A 187 -8.38 13.09 3.14
N ILE A 188 -8.79 12.41 4.21
CA ILE A 188 -9.84 12.92 5.10
C ILE A 188 -9.22 13.90 6.08
N MET A 189 -8.31 13.42 6.93
CA MET A 189 -7.59 14.24 7.90
C MET A 189 -6.08 14.19 7.60
N PRO A 190 -5.46 15.32 7.22
CA PRO A 190 -4.05 15.37 6.88
C PRO A 190 -3.12 14.87 7.99
N GLU A 191 -3.47 15.18 9.24
CA GLU A 191 -2.69 14.85 10.44
C GLU A 191 -2.78 13.38 10.86
N ALA A 192 -3.80 12.65 10.34
CA ALA A 192 -3.98 11.23 10.63
C ALA A 192 -2.98 10.31 9.89
N ALA A 193 -2.12 10.88 9.04
CA ALA A 193 -1.04 10.16 8.38
C ALA A 193 0.24 10.99 8.42
N LYS A 194 1.35 10.36 8.83
CA LYS A 194 2.68 10.99 8.89
C LYS A 194 3.72 10.08 8.25
N VAL A 195 4.76 10.68 7.70
CA VAL A 195 5.86 9.97 7.04
C VAL A 195 7.12 10.11 7.89
N LEU A 196 7.74 8.99 8.24
CA LEU A 196 9.04 8.94 8.88
C LEU A 196 10.10 8.66 7.81
N VAL A 197 11.12 9.51 7.74
CA VAL A 197 12.31 9.32 6.90
C VAL A 197 13.47 8.89 7.80
N ILE A 198 14.07 7.73 7.45
CA ILE A 198 15.17 7.11 8.18
C ILE A 198 16.50 7.59 7.64
#